data_acb719b49ca9bcca896ae84f4434aa6b
#
_entry.id   acb719b49ca9bcca896ae84f4434aa6b
#
_cell.length_a   1.000
_cell.length_b   1.000
_cell.length_c   1.000
_cell.angle_alpha   90.00
_cell.angle_beta   90.00
_cell.angle_gamma   90.00
#
_symmetry.space_group_name_H-M   'P 1'
#
loop_
_entity.id
_entity.type
_entity.pdbx_description
1 polymer ?
#
loop_
_entity_poly.entity_id
_entity_poly.type
_entity_poly.pdbx_seq_one_letter_code
_entity_poly.pdbx_strand_id
1 'polypeptide(L)'
;MNTVREAIEEYITLRRQLGFKVVHQKRYLLDFTSFMEAHEIPFITTESALEWASLPRNVQPSFWSQRLAAVRCFARHRCAADPRTQIPPPDLLHHRPRRARPYLYSEEDIKRLLKAAEGLRPPGGLRGFTYATLLGLLVVTGLRISEALALLVEDVDLTQGLLTIRRTKFGKTRLVPLHLSARCALERYARQRHALVGHETKHFFVSLQGQPLVAGNVWKTFRLLRRRVGLQASERWDTPTLHHFRHRFATQTLLRWYRAGDDAERQLPVLSTFLGHVSTSSTYWYLSCHPELMGQAMRRLEQRWEKTP
;
A
#
# COMPACT_ATOMS: atom_id res chain seq x y z
N MET A 1 -1.12 -38.86 -14.65
CA MET A 1 -1.77 -37.52 -14.41
C MET A 1 -1.06 -36.90 -13.25
N ASN A 2 -0.59 -35.67 -13.41
CA ASN A 2 0.06 -34.95 -12.30
C ASN A 2 -0.93 -34.76 -11.16
N THR A 3 -0.46 -34.89 -9.93
CA THR A 3 -1.25 -34.59 -8.74
C THR A 3 -1.68 -33.11 -8.74
N VAL A 4 -2.70 -32.75 -7.97
CA VAL A 4 -3.12 -31.35 -7.85
C VAL A 4 -1.99 -30.49 -7.28
N ARG A 5 -1.17 -31.03 -6.39
CA ARG A 5 0.00 -30.37 -5.82
C ARG A 5 1.05 -30.02 -6.87
N GLU A 6 1.48 -31.00 -7.67
CA GLU A 6 2.44 -30.81 -8.77
C GLU A 6 1.93 -29.75 -9.76
N ALA A 7 0.66 -29.85 -10.15
CA ALA A 7 0.06 -28.88 -11.06
C ALA A 7 0.01 -27.44 -10.48
N ILE A 8 -0.19 -27.28 -9.16
CA ILE A 8 -0.13 -25.97 -8.49
C ILE A 8 1.30 -25.44 -8.50
N GLU A 9 2.30 -26.25 -8.26
CA GLU A 9 3.71 -25.83 -8.27
C GLU A 9 4.15 -25.40 -9.67
N GLU A 10 3.77 -26.15 -10.70
CA GLU A 10 3.98 -25.78 -12.11
C GLU A 10 3.30 -24.46 -12.45
N TYR A 11 2.02 -24.29 -12.07
CA TYR A 11 1.27 -23.04 -12.28
C TYR A 11 1.93 -21.85 -11.58
N ILE A 12 2.39 -22.01 -10.34
CA ILE A 12 3.07 -20.94 -9.60
C ILE A 12 4.39 -20.57 -10.28
N THR A 13 5.12 -21.59 -10.77
CA THR A 13 6.39 -21.39 -11.48
C THR A 13 6.16 -20.64 -12.78
N LEU A 14 5.19 -21.05 -13.59
CA LEU A 14 4.78 -20.35 -14.81
C LEU A 14 4.39 -18.88 -14.52
N ARG A 15 3.55 -18.65 -13.50
CA ARG A 15 3.14 -17.30 -13.13
C ARG A 15 4.31 -16.41 -12.71
N ARG A 16 5.34 -16.99 -12.06
CA ARG A 16 6.57 -16.25 -11.69
C ARG A 16 7.42 -15.93 -12.90
N GLN A 17 7.58 -16.85 -13.83
CA GLN A 17 8.29 -16.60 -15.09
C GLN A 17 7.64 -15.50 -15.91
N LEU A 18 6.30 -15.40 -15.87
CA LEU A 18 5.53 -14.30 -16.45
C LEU A 18 5.58 -12.98 -15.64
N GLY A 19 6.42 -12.88 -14.59
CA GLY A 19 6.63 -11.67 -13.81
C GLY A 19 5.62 -11.42 -12.68
N PHE A 20 4.70 -12.33 -12.39
CA PHE A 20 3.74 -12.17 -11.29
C PHE A 20 4.33 -12.52 -9.92
N LYS A 21 4.11 -11.70 -8.91
CA LYS A 21 4.64 -11.91 -7.54
C LYS A 21 3.92 -12.98 -6.72
N VAL A 22 2.96 -13.65 -7.18
CA VAL A 22 2.08 -14.74 -6.65
C VAL A 22 2.21 -15.14 -5.14
N VAL A 23 2.66 -14.25 -4.25
CA VAL A 23 3.00 -14.55 -2.85
C VAL A 23 1.79 -15.07 -2.06
N HIS A 24 0.68 -14.31 -2.06
CA HIS A 24 -0.54 -14.71 -1.36
C HIS A 24 -1.24 -15.87 -2.06
N GLN A 25 -1.25 -15.86 -3.40
CA GLN A 25 -1.87 -16.90 -4.20
C GLN A 25 -1.21 -18.25 -3.96
N LYS A 26 0.15 -18.29 -3.91
CA LYS A 26 0.89 -19.50 -3.57
C LYS A 26 0.44 -20.06 -2.21
N ARG A 27 0.39 -19.23 -1.18
CA ARG A 27 -0.02 -19.67 0.16
C ARG A 27 -1.42 -20.27 0.16
N TYR A 28 -2.38 -19.59 -0.50
CA TYR A 28 -3.75 -20.08 -0.58
C TYR A 28 -3.86 -21.39 -1.35
N LEU A 29 -3.16 -21.52 -2.46
CA LEU A 29 -3.21 -22.75 -3.27
C LEU A 29 -2.56 -23.93 -2.57
N LEU A 30 -1.43 -23.74 -1.88
CA LEU A 30 -0.81 -24.82 -1.11
C LEU A 30 -1.66 -25.24 0.09
N ASP A 31 -2.30 -24.28 0.78
CA ASP A 31 -3.27 -24.56 1.86
C ASP A 31 -4.49 -25.33 1.33
N PHE A 32 -5.00 -24.97 0.15
CA PHE A 32 -6.07 -25.69 -0.52
C PHE A 32 -5.67 -27.11 -0.92
N THR A 33 -4.45 -27.33 -1.42
CA THR A 33 -3.94 -28.66 -1.72
C THR A 33 -3.93 -29.55 -0.48
N SER A 34 -3.43 -29.03 0.65
CA SER A 34 -3.42 -29.78 1.90
C SER A 34 -4.82 -30.15 2.39
N PHE A 35 -5.81 -29.27 2.15
CA PHE A 35 -7.22 -29.56 2.42
C PHE A 35 -7.74 -30.69 1.53
N MET A 36 -7.47 -30.64 0.21
CA MET A 36 -7.89 -31.68 -0.72
C MET A 36 -7.30 -33.05 -0.38
N GLU A 37 -5.99 -33.08 -0.04
CA GLU A 37 -5.28 -34.31 0.37
C GLU A 37 -5.87 -34.92 1.65
N ALA A 38 -6.15 -34.06 2.66
CA ALA A 38 -6.73 -34.50 3.94
C ALA A 38 -8.16 -35.06 3.81
N HIS A 39 -8.90 -34.67 2.77
CA HIS A 39 -10.26 -35.11 2.51
C HIS A 39 -10.36 -36.09 1.31
N GLU A 40 -9.20 -36.59 0.82
CA GLU A 40 -9.13 -37.53 -0.31
C GLU A 40 -9.86 -37.04 -1.58
N ILE A 41 -9.88 -35.69 -1.81
CA ILE A 41 -10.57 -35.08 -2.95
C ILE A 41 -9.67 -35.16 -4.19
N PRO A 42 -10.00 -35.93 -5.24
CA PRO A 42 -9.09 -36.17 -6.35
C PRO A 42 -9.05 -35.08 -7.42
N PHE A 43 -10.06 -34.20 -7.48
CA PHE A 43 -10.16 -33.06 -8.42
C PHE A 43 -10.95 -31.91 -7.82
N ILE A 44 -10.78 -30.73 -8.37
CA ILE A 44 -11.39 -29.50 -7.86
C ILE A 44 -12.88 -29.48 -8.23
N THR A 45 -13.75 -29.38 -7.23
CA THR A 45 -15.18 -29.09 -7.38
C THR A 45 -15.49 -27.68 -6.85
N THR A 46 -16.60 -27.12 -7.30
CA THR A 46 -17.08 -25.83 -6.78
C THR A 46 -17.39 -25.94 -5.28
N GLU A 47 -17.94 -27.06 -4.85
CA GLU A 47 -18.28 -27.34 -3.46
C GLU A 47 -17.05 -27.40 -2.56
N SER A 48 -16.03 -28.22 -2.91
CA SER A 48 -14.80 -28.32 -2.14
C SER A 48 -14.03 -26.99 -2.07
N ALA A 49 -14.03 -26.21 -3.15
CA ALA A 49 -13.39 -24.89 -3.17
C ALA A 49 -14.13 -23.89 -2.26
N LEU A 50 -15.45 -23.93 -2.23
CA LEU A 50 -16.28 -23.07 -1.38
C LEU A 50 -16.14 -23.44 0.09
N GLU A 51 -16.23 -24.72 0.42
CA GLU A 51 -16.02 -25.25 1.77
C GLU A 51 -14.67 -24.81 2.32
N TRP A 52 -13.56 -25.13 1.60
CA TRP A 52 -12.23 -24.71 2.01
C TRP A 52 -12.11 -23.19 2.17
N ALA A 53 -12.64 -22.41 1.23
CA ALA A 53 -12.54 -20.96 1.29
C ALA A 53 -13.19 -20.39 2.55
N SER A 54 -14.27 -21.03 3.03
CA SER A 54 -15.09 -20.59 4.16
C SER A 54 -14.65 -21.15 5.51
N LEU A 55 -13.72 -22.11 5.57
CA LEU A 55 -13.23 -22.70 6.83
C LEU A 55 -12.75 -21.70 7.87
N PRO A 56 -12.00 -20.62 7.55
CA PRO A 56 -11.55 -19.66 8.55
C PRO A 56 -12.73 -18.91 9.14
N ARG A 57 -12.91 -19.01 10.46
CA ARG A 57 -13.90 -18.25 11.22
C ARG A 57 -13.31 -16.91 11.70
N ASN A 58 -14.14 -15.95 12.04
CA ASN A 58 -13.72 -14.64 12.57
C ASN A 58 -12.80 -13.83 11.63
N VAL A 59 -12.99 -13.98 10.31
CA VAL A 59 -12.29 -13.23 9.29
C VAL A 59 -13.26 -12.33 8.51
N GLN A 60 -12.70 -11.31 7.83
CA GLN A 60 -13.52 -10.48 6.96
C GLN A 60 -14.00 -11.28 5.73
N PRO A 61 -15.25 -11.07 5.25
CA PRO A 61 -15.78 -11.76 4.06
C PRO A 61 -14.88 -11.63 2.82
N SER A 62 -14.14 -10.53 2.70
CA SER A 62 -13.14 -10.33 1.66
C SER A 62 -12.03 -11.38 1.65
N PHE A 63 -11.71 -11.96 2.80
CA PHE A 63 -10.71 -13.00 2.91
C PHE A 63 -11.16 -14.30 2.24
N TRP A 64 -12.40 -14.71 2.48
CA TRP A 64 -13.01 -15.87 1.81
C TRP A 64 -13.06 -15.69 0.29
N SER A 65 -13.50 -14.49 -0.16
CA SER A 65 -13.54 -14.16 -1.59
C SER A 65 -12.16 -14.21 -2.23
N GLN A 66 -11.10 -13.78 -1.55
CA GLN A 66 -9.73 -13.85 -2.04
C GLN A 66 -9.22 -15.29 -2.13
N ARG A 67 -9.53 -16.14 -1.13
CA ARG A 67 -9.21 -17.56 -1.15
C ARG A 67 -9.88 -18.24 -2.34
N LEU A 68 -11.19 -18.08 -2.51
CA LEU A 68 -11.94 -18.66 -3.63
C LEU A 68 -11.46 -18.14 -5.00
N ALA A 69 -11.12 -16.86 -5.09
CA ALA A 69 -10.57 -16.27 -6.31
C ALA A 69 -9.20 -16.89 -6.69
N ALA A 70 -8.37 -17.25 -5.72
CA ALA A 70 -7.10 -17.93 -5.99
C ALA A 70 -7.33 -19.32 -6.59
N VAL A 71 -8.26 -20.10 -6.01
CA VAL A 71 -8.63 -21.43 -6.55
C VAL A 71 -9.27 -21.30 -7.94
N ARG A 72 -10.16 -20.35 -8.14
CA ARG A 72 -10.79 -20.08 -9.45
C ARG A 72 -9.76 -19.78 -10.53
N CYS A 73 -8.76 -18.95 -10.23
CA CYS A 73 -7.69 -18.63 -11.20
C CYS A 73 -6.87 -19.87 -11.57
N PHE A 74 -6.60 -20.73 -10.61
CA PHE A 74 -5.91 -21.99 -10.86
C PHE A 74 -6.80 -22.99 -11.61
N ALA A 75 -8.05 -23.16 -11.20
CA ALA A 75 -9.02 -24.06 -11.84
C ALA A 75 -9.19 -23.76 -13.35
N ARG A 76 -9.21 -22.46 -13.74
CA ARG A 76 -9.22 -22.06 -15.16
C ARG A 76 -7.99 -22.52 -15.94
N HIS A 77 -6.85 -22.63 -15.29
CA HIS A 77 -5.64 -23.17 -15.90
C HIS A 77 -5.68 -24.70 -15.94
N ARG A 78 -6.12 -25.33 -14.84
CA ARG A 78 -6.12 -26.78 -14.68
C ARG A 78 -7.18 -27.49 -15.54
N CYS A 79 -8.34 -26.88 -15.79
CA CYS A 79 -9.44 -27.51 -16.53
C CYS A 79 -9.05 -27.92 -17.97
N ALA A 80 -8.04 -27.31 -18.57
CA ALA A 80 -7.50 -27.71 -19.88
C ALA A 80 -6.78 -29.08 -19.82
N ALA A 81 -6.15 -29.40 -18.67
CA ALA A 81 -5.42 -30.65 -18.47
C ALA A 81 -6.25 -31.73 -17.74
N ASP A 82 -7.23 -31.31 -16.93
CA ASP A 82 -8.16 -32.22 -16.23
C ASP A 82 -9.60 -31.70 -16.37
N PRO A 83 -10.38 -32.23 -17.32
CA PRO A 83 -11.76 -31.79 -17.59
C PRO A 83 -12.73 -31.97 -16.41
N ARG A 84 -12.39 -32.78 -15.40
CA ARG A 84 -13.21 -32.92 -14.17
C ARG A 84 -13.14 -31.70 -13.28
N THR A 85 -12.13 -30.84 -13.49
CA THR A 85 -11.95 -29.61 -12.71
C THR A 85 -13.09 -28.64 -12.97
N GLN A 86 -13.84 -28.29 -11.92
CA GLN A 86 -14.87 -27.26 -11.99
C GLN A 86 -14.25 -25.89 -11.71
N ILE A 87 -14.73 -24.88 -12.43
CA ILE A 87 -14.33 -23.48 -12.23
C ILE A 87 -15.38 -22.81 -11.33
N PRO A 88 -15.09 -22.49 -10.04
CA PRO A 88 -16.07 -21.85 -9.18
C PRO A 88 -16.57 -20.52 -9.77
N PRO A 89 -17.89 -20.27 -9.85
CA PRO A 89 -18.47 -19.03 -10.34
C PRO A 89 -17.97 -17.79 -9.58
N PRO A 90 -17.89 -16.59 -10.23
CA PRO A 90 -17.33 -15.39 -9.61
C PRO A 90 -18.12 -14.89 -8.41
N ASP A 91 -19.42 -15.08 -8.37
CA ASP A 91 -20.33 -14.42 -7.42
C ASP A 91 -20.80 -15.30 -6.26
N LEU A 92 -20.20 -16.48 -6.05
CA LEU A 92 -20.57 -17.40 -4.95
C LEU A 92 -20.37 -16.78 -3.57
N LEU A 93 -19.32 -15.98 -3.39
CA LEU A 93 -19.05 -15.27 -2.15
C LEU A 93 -19.18 -13.78 -2.43
N HIS A 94 -20.37 -13.26 -2.18
CA HIS A 94 -20.67 -11.83 -2.37
C HIS A 94 -19.86 -11.00 -1.38
N HIS A 95 -18.82 -10.35 -1.88
CA HIS A 95 -18.13 -9.29 -1.15
C HIS A 95 -18.09 -8.05 -2.04
N ARG A 96 -18.97 -7.09 -1.76
CA ARG A 96 -18.82 -5.75 -2.29
C ARG A 96 -17.81 -5.01 -1.42
N PRO A 97 -16.59 -4.72 -1.91
CA PRO A 97 -15.62 -3.97 -1.14
C PRO A 97 -16.20 -2.57 -0.90
N ARG A 98 -16.67 -2.33 0.32
CA ARG A 98 -16.97 -0.96 0.75
C ARG A 98 -15.63 -0.24 0.83
N ARG A 99 -15.41 0.74 -0.02
CA ARG A 99 -14.28 1.65 0.14
C ARG A 99 -14.52 2.41 1.44
N ALA A 100 -13.79 2.05 2.45
CA ALA A 100 -13.78 2.72 3.73
C ALA A 100 -13.36 4.18 3.56
N ARG A 101 -13.91 5.08 4.36
CA ARG A 101 -13.50 6.49 4.36
C ARG A 101 -12.11 6.60 4.97
N PRO A 102 -11.10 7.07 4.23
CA PRO A 102 -9.76 7.16 4.76
C PRO A 102 -9.69 8.17 5.90
N TYR A 103 -8.95 7.84 6.93
CA TYR A 103 -8.63 8.82 7.97
C TYR A 103 -7.76 9.93 7.36
N LEU A 104 -8.18 11.17 7.48
CA LEU A 104 -7.44 12.34 7.00
C LEU A 104 -6.72 12.99 8.18
N TYR A 105 -5.42 12.74 8.27
CA TYR A 105 -4.57 13.32 9.31
C TYR A 105 -4.60 14.85 9.27
N SER A 106 -4.86 15.49 10.41
CA SER A 106 -4.66 16.92 10.58
C SER A 106 -3.16 17.29 10.68
N GLU A 107 -2.82 18.57 10.59
CA GLU A 107 -1.44 19.03 10.84
C GLU A 107 -1.00 18.69 12.27
N GLU A 108 -1.91 18.80 13.23
CA GLU A 108 -1.64 18.50 14.63
C GLU A 108 -1.40 17.01 14.86
N ASP A 109 -2.18 16.14 14.20
CA ASP A 109 -1.94 14.70 14.23
C ASP A 109 -0.54 14.33 13.75
N ILE A 110 -0.11 14.96 12.64
CA ILE A 110 1.23 14.76 12.09
C ILE A 110 2.30 15.21 13.09
N LYS A 111 2.18 16.42 13.64
CA LYS A 111 3.14 16.95 14.63
C LYS A 111 3.25 16.02 15.85
N ARG A 112 2.12 15.59 16.40
CA ARG A 112 2.09 14.67 17.54
C ARG A 112 2.72 13.31 17.21
N LEU A 113 2.46 12.75 16.02
CA LEU A 113 3.05 11.49 15.59
C LEU A 113 4.56 11.60 15.40
N LEU A 114 5.06 12.68 14.78
CA LEU A 114 6.49 12.90 14.57
C LEU A 114 7.20 13.08 15.92
N LYS A 115 6.67 13.89 16.81
CA LYS A 115 7.21 14.07 18.18
C LYS A 115 7.21 12.77 18.97
N ALA A 116 6.15 11.97 18.87
CA ALA A 116 6.11 10.66 19.51
C ALA A 116 7.12 9.68 18.92
N ALA A 117 7.41 9.76 17.63
CA ALA A 117 8.42 8.95 16.96
C ALA A 117 9.84 9.33 17.40
N GLU A 118 10.15 10.62 17.50
CA GLU A 118 11.44 11.13 18.05
C GLU A 118 11.68 10.61 19.47
N GLY A 119 10.63 10.50 20.29
CA GLY A 119 10.68 9.97 21.65
C GLY A 119 10.74 8.44 21.76
N LEU A 120 10.99 7.68 20.69
CA LEU A 120 11.18 6.23 20.75
C LEU A 120 12.49 5.89 21.45
N ARG A 121 12.44 4.89 22.34
CA ARG A 121 13.61 4.42 23.11
C ARG A 121 14.63 3.69 22.24
N PRO A 122 15.95 3.84 22.52
CA PRO A 122 16.53 4.76 23.49
C PRO A 122 16.40 6.21 23.03
N PRO A 123 16.21 7.19 23.96
CA PRO A 123 16.20 8.61 23.63
C PRO A 123 17.47 9.05 22.90
N GLY A 124 17.36 9.83 21.83
CA GLY A 124 18.48 10.23 20.97
C GLY A 124 19.05 9.10 20.10
N GLY A 125 18.54 7.88 20.24
CA GLY A 125 18.97 6.73 19.44
C GLY A 125 18.45 6.77 18.01
N LEU A 126 19.11 6.05 17.10
CA LEU A 126 18.78 5.98 15.67
C LEU A 126 17.30 5.65 15.44
N ARG A 127 16.68 4.82 16.27
CA ARG A 127 15.28 4.42 16.11
C ARG A 127 14.32 5.63 16.05
N GLY A 128 14.49 6.59 16.95
CA GLY A 128 13.69 7.82 16.95
C GLY A 128 13.85 8.59 15.65
N PHE A 129 15.09 8.84 15.26
CA PHE A 129 15.40 9.53 13.97
C PHE A 129 14.85 8.78 12.76
N THR A 130 15.06 7.45 12.70
CA THR A 130 14.56 6.62 11.60
C THR A 130 13.05 6.73 11.44
N TYR A 131 12.28 6.53 12.52
CA TYR A 131 10.83 6.54 12.43
C TYR A 131 10.26 7.94 12.20
N ALA A 132 10.80 8.98 12.83
CA ALA A 132 10.36 10.36 12.60
C ALA A 132 10.60 10.77 11.13
N THR A 133 11.81 10.49 10.61
CA THR A 133 12.16 10.82 9.22
C THR A 133 11.33 9.99 8.21
N LEU A 134 11.14 8.69 8.47
CA LEU A 134 10.31 7.83 7.61
C LEU A 134 8.87 8.32 7.56
N LEU A 135 8.24 8.61 8.71
CA LEU A 135 6.88 9.13 8.76
C LEU A 135 6.78 10.50 8.07
N GLY A 136 7.73 11.41 8.33
CA GLY A 136 7.81 12.71 7.67
C GLY A 136 7.89 12.57 6.15
N LEU A 137 8.74 11.68 5.65
CA LEU A 137 8.86 11.40 4.21
C LEU A 137 7.53 10.91 3.62
N LEU A 138 6.85 9.97 4.28
CA LEU A 138 5.54 9.48 3.82
C LEU A 138 4.49 10.59 3.76
N VAL A 139 4.50 11.50 4.73
CA VAL A 139 3.57 12.66 4.79
C VAL A 139 3.77 13.61 3.61
N VAL A 140 5.03 13.95 3.29
CA VAL A 140 5.34 15.00 2.31
C VAL A 140 5.47 14.52 0.87
N THR A 141 5.57 13.19 0.67
CA THR A 141 5.70 12.60 -0.68
C THR A 141 4.54 11.67 -1.06
N GLY A 142 3.75 11.23 -0.10
CA GLY A 142 2.72 10.23 -0.35
C GLY A 142 3.25 8.88 -0.86
N LEU A 143 4.53 8.54 -0.65
CA LEU A 143 5.11 7.25 -1.02
C LEU A 143 4.36 6.10 -0.35
N ARG A 144 4.33 4.93 -1.01
CA ARG A 144 3.92 3.70 -0.35
C ARG A 144 4.97 3.30 0.67
N ILE A 145 4.55 2.75 1.81
CA ILE A 145 5.52 2.29 2.83
C ILE A 145 6.55 1.31 2.25
N SER A 146 6.13 0.40 1.38
CA SER A 146 7.04 -0.54 0.72
C SER A 146 8.06 0.13 -0.21
N GLU A 147 7.71 1.26 -0.82
CA GLU A 147 8.62 2.06 -1.66
C GLU A 147 9.65 2.77 -0.78
N ALA A 148 9.21 3.40 0.32
CA ALA A 148 10.11 4.06 1.26
C ALA A 148 11.08 3.08 1.95
N LEU A 149 10.62 1.87 2.31
CA LEU A 149 11.48 0.85 2.92
C LEU A 149 12.47 0.21 1.94
N ALA A 150 12.16 0.23 0.64
CA ALA A 150 13.03 -0.29 -0.40
C ALA A 150 14.09 0.72 -0.88
N LEU A 151 14.04 1.98 -0.44
CA LEU A 151 15.02 3.00 -0.83
C LEU A 151 16.43 2.57 -0.47
N LEU A 152 17.31 2.59 -1.44
CA LEU A 152 18.74 2.44 -1.26
C LEU A 152 19.39 3.81 -1.04
N VAL A 153 20.60 3.84 -0.53
CA VAL A 153 21.37 5.08 -0.35
C VAL A 153 21.57 5.77 -1.71
N GLU A 154 21.88 5.01 -2.74
CA GLU A 154 22.06 5.49 -4.13
C GLU A 154 20.78 6.04 -4.77
N ASP A 155 19.61 5.70 -4.24
CA ASP A 155 18.31 6.20 -4.71
C ASP A 155 17.97 7.58 -4.16
N VAL A 156 18.73 8.10 -3.20
CA VAL A 156 18.48 9.36 -2.50
C VAL A 156 19.53 10.38 -2.88
N ASP A 157 19.26 11.14 -3.93
CA ASP A 157 20.10 12.25 -4.34
C ASP A 157 19.76 13.52 -3.55
N LEU A 158 20.53 13.74 -2.48
CA LEU A 158 20.36 14.91 -1.63
C LEU A 158 20.91 16.18 -2.26
N THR A 159 21.76 16.09 -3.30
CA THR A 159 22.30 17.23 -4.01
C THR A 159 21.26 17.82 -4.95
N GLN A 160 20.61 16.99 -5.73
CA GLN A 160 19.54 17.38 -6.64
C GLN A 160 18.17 17.45 -5.97
N GLY A 161 18.04 16.91 -4.74
CA GLY A 161 16.76 16.81 -4.04
C GLY A 161 15.78 15.86 -4.73
N LEU A 162 16.25 14.70 -5.17
CA LEU A 162 15.48 13.71 -5.92
C LEU A 162 15.53 12.33 -5.25
N LEU A 163 14.40 11.62 -5.30
CA LEU A 163 14.34 10.20 -4.98
C LEU A 163 14.06 9.40 -6.25
N THR A 164 14.82 8.32 -6.44
CA THR A 164 14.56 7.32 -7.48
C THR A 164 13.76 6.16 -6.89
N ILE A 165 12.48 6.07 -7.22
CA ILE A 165 11.61 4.98 -6.74
C ILE A 165 11.62 3.87 -7.78
N ARG A 166 12.41 2.82 -7.50
CA ARG A 166 12.61 1.68 -8.40
C ARG A 166 11.56 0.59 -8.21
N ARG A 167 11.28 -0.15 -9.28
CA ARG A 167 10.50 -1.41 -9.29
C ARG A 167 9.18 -1.33 -8.49
N THR A 168 8.38 -0.30 -8.74
CA THR A 168 7.05 -0.18 -8.13
C THR A 168 6.15 -1.36 -8.53
N LYS A 169 4.89 -1.39 -8.08
CA LYS A 169 3.91 -2.48 -8.30
C LYS A 169 3.76 -2.89 -9.77
N PHE A 170 4.37 -2.39 -10.74
CA PHE A 170 4.31 -2.80 -12.16
C PHE A 170 5.67 -2.64 -12.84
N GLY A 171 6.77 -2.75 -12.08
CA GLY A 171 8.13 -2.66 -12.59
C GLY A 171 8.57 -1.24 -12.99
N LYS A 172 7.71 -0.23 -12.87
CA LYS A 172 8.01 1.15 -13.26
C LYS A 172 8.97 1.81 -12.27
N THR A 173 9.87 2.62 -12.80
CA THR A 173 10.74 3.54 -12.02
C THR A 173 10.22 4.96 -12.21
N ARG A 174 10.27 5.79 -11.17
CA ARG A 174 9.94 7.21 -11.24
C ARG A 174 10.81 8.04 -10.33
N LEU A 175 10.98 9.30 -10.69
CA LEU A 175 11.60 10.31 -9.85
C LEU A 175 10.55 11.01 -8.99
N VAL A 176 10.94 11.32 -7.76
CA VAL A 176 10.11 12.07 -6.81
C VAL A 176 10.93 13.24 -6.29
N PRO A 177 10.62 14.49 -6.68
CA PRO A 177 11.31 15.66 -6.19
C PRO A 177 10.99 15.91 -4.71
N LEU A 178 11.98 16.39 -3.99
CA LEU A 178 11.91 16.72 -2.57
C LEU A 178 11.90 18.24 -2.37
N HIS A 179 10.97 18.71 -1.56
CA HIS A 179 11.04 20.08 -1.05
C HIS A 179 12.26 20.26 -0.15
N LEU A 180 12.82 21.47 -0.07
CA LEU A 180 14.04 21.77 0.69
C LEU A 180 13.96 21.26 2.15
N SER A 181 12.84 21.46 2.83
CA SER A 181 12.65 20.98 4.20
C SER A 181 12.75 19.45 4.36
N ALA A 182 12.24 18.69 3.38
CA ALA A 182 12.35 17.23 3.36
C ALA A 182 13.79 16.80 3.09
N ARG A 183 14.48 17.47 2.16
CA ARG A 183 15.90 17.25 1.88
C ARG A 183 16.74 17.45 3.15
N CYS A 184 16.61 18.58 3.84
CA CYS A 184 17.33 18.85 5.10
C CYS A 184 17.04 17.78 6.18
N ALA A 185 15.80 17.29 6.28
CA ALA A 185 15.46 16.22 7.22
C ALA A 185 16.15 14.90 6.87
N LEU A 186 16.21 14.54 5.57
CA LEU A 186 16.89 13.35 5.10
C LEU A 186 18.41 13.46 5.26
N GLU A 187 19.01 14.62 5.01
CA GLU A 187 20.45 14.89 5.25
C GLU A 187 20.80 14.72 6.73
N ARG A 188 19.99 15.29 7.62
CA ARG A 188 20.17 15.12 9.07
C ARG A 188 20.08 13.67 9.47
N TYR A 189 19.12 12.93 8.96
CA TYR A 189 18.98 11.49 9.22
C TYR A 189 20.21 10.72 8.69
N ALA A 190 20.66 10.98 7.48
CA ALA A 190 21.81 10.31 6.89
C ALA A 190 23.09 10.50 7.74
N ARG A 191 23.32 11.71 8.25
CA ARG A 191 24.44 12.01 9.17
C ARG A 191 24.31 11.24 10.50
N GLN A 192 23.13 11.25 11.12
CA GLN A 192 22.89 10.52 12.37
C GLN A 192 23.01 8.99 12.18
N ARG A 193 22.49 8.48 11.06
CA ARG A 193 22.64 7.07 10.70
C ARG A 193 24.12 6.68 10.60
N HIS A 194 24.91 7.46 9.86
CA HIS A 194 26.35 7.19 9.68
C HIS A 194 27.08 7.20 11.02
N ALA A 195 26.81 8.18 11.87
CA ALA A 195 27.43 8.29 13.20
C ALA A 195 27.06 7.16 14.16
N LEU A 196 25.80 6.67 14.14
CA LEU A 196 25.30 5.69 15.10
C LEU A 196 25.45 4.24 14.64
N VAL A 197 25.51 3.97 13.33
CA VAL A 197 25.69 2.62 12.79
C VAL A 197 27.16 2.26 12.65
N GLY A 198 28.02 3.24 12.32
CA GLY A 198 29.47 3.06 12.26
C GLY A 198 29.99 2.29 11.03
N HIS A 199 29.12 1.89 10.12
CA HIS A 199 29.47 1.23 8.85
C HIS A 199 28.52 1.62 7.72
N GLU A 200 28.90 1.36 6.50
CA GLU A 200 28.07 1.61 5.32
C GLU A 200 26.86 0.67 5.27
N THR A 201 25.74 1.21 4.86
CA THR A 201 24.48 0.47 4.70
C THR A 201 23.94 0.62 3.29
N LYS A 202 23.45 -0.46 2.72
CA LYS A 202 22.85 -0.44 1.39
C LYS A 202 21.50 0.28 1.37
N HIS A 203 20.68 0.05 2.42
CA HIS A 203 19.35 0.67 2.54
C HIS A 203 19.43 2.04 3.21
N PHE A 204 18.59 2.95 2.75
CA PHE A 204 18.53 4.29 3.33
C PHE A 204 17.96 4.27 4.75
N PHE A 205 16.82 3.60 4.98
CA PHE A 205 16.23 3.44 6.31
C PHE A 205 16.62 2.10 6.93
N VAL A 206 17.32 2.16 8.06
CA VAL A 206 17.87 0.98 8.74
C VAL A 206 17.58 0.96 10.24
N SER A 207 17.74 -0.21 10.86
CA SER A 207 17.82 -0.40 12.30
C SER A 207 19.17 0.07 12.87
N LEU A 208 19.33 0.07 14.20
CA LEU A 208 20.61 0.38 14.84
C LEU A 208 21.73 -0.60 14.43
N GLN A 209 21.37 -1.83 14.03
CA GLN A 209 22.32 -2.82 13.52
C GLN A 209 22.60 -2.67 12.02
N GLY A 210 22.20 -1.57 11.37
CA GLY A 210 22.39 -1.36 9.95
C GLY A 210 21.50 -2.22 9.03
N GLN A 211 20.59 -3.03 9.61
CA GLN A 211 19.71 -3.92 8.84
C GLN A 211 18.50 -3.19 8.27
N PRO A 212 17.99 -3.60 7.09
CA PRO A 212 16.77 -3.03 6.51
C PRO A 212 15.59 -3.11 7.48
N LEU A 213 14.74 -2.10 7.46
CA LEU A 213 13.51 -2.13 8.26
C LEU A 213 12.53 -3.16 7.71
N VAL A 214 12.05 -4.05 8.57
CA VAL A 214 10.99 -5.01 8.23
C VAL A 214 9.63 -4.34 8.34
N ALA A 215 8.81 -4.42 7.29
CA ALA A 215 7.49 -3.78 7.23
C ALA A 215 6.61 -4.13 8.44
N GLY A 216 6.61 -5.39 8.90
CA GLY A 216 5.85 -5.82 10.09
C GLY A 216 6.25 -5.06 11.35
N ASN A 217 7.55 -4.77 11.54
CA ASN A 217 8.04 -4.00 12.68
C ASN A 217 7.64 -2.52 12.57
N VAL A 218 7.64 -1.97 11.35
CA VAL A 218 7.19 -0.61 11.11
C VAL A 218 5.69 -0.48 11.44
N TRP A 219 4.86 -1.44 11.02
CA TRP A 219 3.44 -1.46 11.38
C TRP A 219 3.20 -1.59 12.88
N LYS A 220 3.97 -2.44 13.57
CA LYS A 220 3.89 -2.59 15.05
C LYS A 220 4.25 -1.28 15.75
N THR A 221 5.36 -0.64 15.34
CA THR A 221 5.80 0.64 15.92
C THR A 221 4.80 1.76 15.62
N PHE A 222 4.29 1.86 14.38
CA PHE A 222 3.27 2.84 14.05
C PHE A 222 1.99 2.67 14.89
N ARG A 223 1.55 1.44 15.12
CA ARG A 223 0.40 1.15 16.00
C ARG A 223 0.65 1.64 17.43
N LEU A 224 1.88 1.44 17.96
CA LEU A 224 2.28 1.98 19.25
C LEU A 224 2.20 3.51 19.27
N LEU A 225 2.80 4.19 18.29
CA LEU A 225 2.80 5.64 18.17
C LEU A 225 1.38 6.19 18.11
N ARG A 226 0.55 5.62 17.24
CA ARG A 226 -0.85 5.99 17.09
C ARG A 226 -1.62 5.93 18.41
N ARG A 227 -1.44 4.84 19.20
CA ARG A 227 -2.06 4.69 20.52
C ARG A 227 -1.56 5.75 21.50
N ARG A 228 -0.26 6.04 21.52
CA ARG A 228 0.34 7.06 22.40
C ARG A 228 -0.22 8.47 22.16
N VAL A 229 -0.53 8.79 20.92
CA VAL A 229 -1.09 10.10 20.57
C VAL A 229 -2.62 10.11 20.50
N GLY A 230 -3.29 9.04 20.93
CA GLY A 230 -4.74 8.97 21.02
C GLY A 230 -5.48 8.88 19.67
N LEU A 231 -4.79 8.52 18.59
CA LEU A 231 -5.44 8.36 17.28
C LEU A 231 -6.11 7.00 17.16
N GLN A 232 -7.44 7.01 17.16
CA GLN A 232 -8.28 5.81 17.10
C GLN A 232 -9.27 5.90 15.93
N ALA A 233 -9.90 4.77 15.63
CA ALA A 233 -11.05 4.76 14.74
C ALA A 233 -12.21 5.56 15.36
N SER A 234 -13.02 6.18 14.54
CA SER A 234 -14.26 6.82 14.94
C SER A 234 -15.41 6.36 14.05
N GLU A 235 -16.65 6.68 14.39
CA GLU A 235 -17.79 6.40 13.52
C GLU A 235 -17.67 6.99 12.11
N ARG A 236 -16.96 8.12 12.02
CA ARG A 236 -16.76 8.85 10.74
C ARG A 236 -15.58 8.32 9.93
N TRP A 237 -14.54 7.81 10.59
CA TRP A 237 -13.27 7.46 9.96
C TRP A 237 -12.77 6.11 10.39
N ASP A 238 -12.16 5.40 9.46
CA ASP A 238 -11.46 4.16 9.76
C ASP A 238 -10.25 4.36 10.67
N THR A 239 -9.77 3.24 11.18
CA THR A 239 -8.53 3.20 11.94
C THR A 239 -7.38 3.85 11.16
N PRO A 240 -6.70 4.88 11.70
CA PRO A 240 -5.57 5.53 11.05
C PRO A 240 -4.46 4.54 10.67
N THR A 241 -4.00 4.57 9.43
CA THR A 241 -2.93 3.70 8.90
C THR A 241 -1.84 4.50 8.20
N LEU A 242 -0.67 3.88 7.95
CA LEU A 242 0.41 4.51 7.16
C LEU A 242 -0.03 4.86 5.74
N HIS A 243 -0.97 4.11 5.17
CA HIS A 243 -1.47 4.39 3.83
C HIS A 243 -2.29 5.69 3.76
N HIS A 244 -2.89 6.10 4.87
CA HIS A 244 -3.66 7.33 4.96
C HIS A 244 -2.79 8.60 4.85
N PHE A 245 -1.47 8.55 5.07
CA PHE A 245 -0.57 9.66 4.73
C PHE A 245 -0.59 9.97 3.24
N ARG A 246 -0.64 8.94 2.41
CA ARG A 246 -0.74 9.11 0.97
C ARG A 246 -2.10 9.71 0.55
N HIS A 247 -3.18 9.31 1.21
CA HIS A 247 -4.50 9.92 0.99
C HIS A 247 -4.47 11.39 1.36
N ARG A 248 -3.90 11.72 2.53
CA ARG A 248 -3.73 13.11 2.95
C ARG A 248 -2.90 13.91 1.93
N PHE A 249 -1.74 13.39 1.51
CA PHE A 249 -0.89 14.06 0.52
C PHE A 249 -1.66 14.37 -0.77
N ALA A 250 -2.33 13.38 -1.34
CA ALA A 250 -3.09 13.56 -2.57
C ALA A 250 -4.23 14.57 -2.41
N THR A 251 -5.01 14.45 -1.32
CA THR A 251 -6.11 15.36 -1.03
C THR A 251 -5.63 16.80 -0.80
N GLN A 252 -4.56 17.00 -0.03
CA GLN A 252 -3.99 18.32 0.23
C GLN A 252 -3.39 18.95 -1.03
N THR A 253 -2.82 18.17 -1.94
CA THR A 253 -2.32 18.63 -3.23
C THR A 253 -3.48 19.12 -4.11
N LEU A 254 -4.55 18.34 -4.20
CA LEU A 254 -5.75 18.73 -4.94
C LEU A 254 -6.41 19.99 -4.36
N LEU A 255 -6.55 20.06 -3.03
CA LEU A 255 -7.09 21.26 -2.35
C LEU A 255 -6.27 22.51 -2.64
N ARG A 256 -4.93 22.40 -2.63
CA ARG A 256 -4.06 23.53 -2.98
C ARG A 256 -4.30 24.02 -4.41
N TRP A 257 -4.39 23.13 -5.38
CA TRP A 257 -4.68 23.49 -6.77
C TRP A 257 -6.06 24.13 -6.92
N TYR A 258 -7.09 23.56 -6.28
CA TYR A 258 -8.43 24.17 -6.32
C TYR A 258 -8.46 25.57 -5.70
N ARG A 259 -7.77 25.77 -4.57
CA ARG A 259 -7.70 27.10 -3.90
C ARG A 259 -6.87 28.11 -4.68
N ALA A 260 -5.83 27.67 -5.39
CA ALA A 260 -5.01 28.53 -6.26
C ALA A 260 -5.71 28.86 -7.59
N GLY A 261 -6.87 28.27 -7.88
CA GLY A 261 -7.53 28.48 -9.16
C GLY A 261 -6.96 27.64 -10.30
N ASP A 262 -5.99 26.75 -10.03
CA ASP A 262 -5.36 25.90 -11.02
C ASP A 262 -6.37 24.91 -11.64
N ASP A 263 -6.12 24.52 -12.90
CA ASP A 263 -6.89 23.46 -13.56
C ASP A 263 -6.49 22.08 -12.99
N ALA A 264 -7.20 21.67 -11.93
CA ALA A 264 -6.95 20.40 -11.26
C ALA A 264 -7.13 19.19 -12.19
N GLU A 265 -8.03 19.25 -13.19
CA GLU A 265 -8.23 18.15 -14.15
C GLU A 265 -6.99 17.96 -15.02
N ARG A 266 -6.42 19.05 -15.50
CA ARG A 266 -5.18 19.06 -16.29
C ARG A 266 -3.97 18.57 -15.48
N GLN A 267 -3.97 18.79 -14.16
CA GLN A 267 -2.87 18.40 -13.27
C GLN A 267 -3.01 16.98 -12.68
N LEU A 268 -4.20 16.36 -12.75
CA LEU A 268 -4.42 15.00 -12.24
C LEU A 268 -3.45 13.94 -12.81
N PRO A 269 -3.10 13.93 -14.11
CA PRO A 269 -2.10 13.00 -14.65
C PRO A 269 -0.72 13.16 -14.00
N VAL A 270 -0.32 14.40 -13.68
CA VAL A 270 0.95 14.70 -12.99
C VAL A 270 0.94 14.09 -11.58
N LEU A 271 -0.14 14.33 -10.80
CA LEU A 271 -0.29 13.71 -9.48
C LEU A 271 -0.34 12.19 -9.57
N SER A 272 -1.02 11.63 -10.57
CA SER A 272 -1.10 10.20 -10.81
C SER A 272 0.28 9.58 -11.05
N THR A 273 1.11 10.24 -11.89
CA THR A 273 2.49 9.85 -12.19
C THR A 273 3.37 9.96 -10.94
N PHE A 274 3.30 11.08 -10.23
CA PHE A 274 4.04 11.30 -9.00
C PHE A 274 3.75 10.22 -7.95
N LEU A 275 2.48 9.90 -7.76
CA LEU A 275 2.05 8.83 -6.87
C LEU A 275 2.39 7.42 -7.41
N GLY A 276 2.67 7.24 -8.69
CA GLY A 276 2.89 5.94 -9.33
C GLY A 276 1.59 5.12 -9.39
N HIS A 277 0.50 5.72 -9.80
CA HIS A 277 -0.73 5.04 -10.17
C HIS A 277 -0.61 4.49 -11.60
N VAL A 278 -1.22 3.34 -11.85
CA VAL A 278 -1.28 2.75 -13.20
C VAL A 278 -2.35 3.42 -14.06
N SER A 279 -3.41 3.89 -13.41
CA SER A 279 -4.53 4.58 -14.04
C SER A 279 -4.89 5.81 -13.24
N THR A 280 -5.23 6.89 -13.93
CA THR A 280 -5.76 8.13 -13.35
C THR A 280 -7.04 7.92 -12.56
N SER A 281 -7.83 6.87 -12.89
CA SER A 281 -9.03 6.49 -12.12
C SER A 281 -8.75 6.26 -10.64
N SER A 282 -7.54 5.79 -10.29
CA SER A 282 -7.12 5.65 -8.90
C SER A 282 -6.90 7.00 -8.21
N THR A 283 -6.64 8.06 -8.97
CA THR A 283 -6.46 9.42 -8.47
C THR A 283 -7.79 10.16 -8.38
N TYR A 284 -8.72 9.93 -9.29
CA TYR A 284 -10.09 10.49 -9.24
C TYR A 284 -10.83 10.16 -7.95
N TRP A 285 -10.54 8.99 -7.35
CA TRP A 285 -11.15 8.63 -6.07
C TRP A 285 -10.88 9.65 -4.95
N TYR A 286 -9.74 10.36 -4.96
CA TYR A 286 -9.44 11.37 -3.96
C TYR A 286 -10.38 12.58 -4.03
N LEU A 287 -10.94 12.87 -5.19
CA LEU A 287 -11.92 13.96 -5.35
C LEU A 287 -13.20 13.69 -4.55
N SER A 288 -13.64 12.43 -4.49
CA SER A 288 -14.87 12.04 -3.78
C SER A 288 -14.71 11.81 -2.27
N CYS A 289 -13.48 11.83 -1.75
CA CYS A 289 -13.25 11.46 -0.34
C CYS A 289 -13.20 12.65 0.64
N HIS A 290 -13.22 13.89 0.14
CA HIS A 290 -13.13 15.09 0.98
C HIS A 290 -14.29 16.08 0.69
N PRO A 291 -15.08 16.48 1.72
CA PRO A 291 -16.22 17.39 1.52
C PRO A 291 -15.84 18.72 0.87
N GLU A 292 -14.70 19.32 1.27
CA GLU A 292 -14.24 20.58 0.71
C GLU A 292 -13.88 20.45 -0.79
N LEU A 293 -13.28 19.31 -1.23
CA LEU A 293 -13.00 19.07 -2.64
C LEU A 293 -14.29 19.01 -3.45
N MET A 294 -15.32 18.36 -2.91
CA MET A 294 -16.64 18.33 -3.54
C MET A 294 -17.26 19.72 -3.62
N GLY A 295 -17.16 20.52 -2.56
CA GLY A 295 -17.62 21.91 -2.54
C GLY A 295 -16.89 22.79 -3.57
N GLN A 296 -15.58 22.64 -3.72
CA GLN A 296 -14.80 23.36 -4.73
C GLN A 296 -15.18 22.92 -6.16
N ALA A 297 -15.40 21.63 -6.38
CA ALA A 297 -15.86 21.13 -7.69
C ALA A 297 -17.25 21.68 -8.04
N MET A 298 -18.18 21.73 -7.10
CA MET A 298 -19.51 22.33 -7.28
C MET A 298 -19.43 23.79 -7.69
N ARG A 299 -18.67 24.63 -6.95
CA ARG A 299 -18.49 26.05 -7.29
C ARG A 299 -17.96 26.26 -8.71
N ARG A 300 -17.04 25.40 -9.18
CA ARG A 300 -16.53 25.49 -10.56
C ARG A 300 -17.57 25.13 -11.60
N LEU A 301 -18.42 24.15 -11.32
CA LEU A 301 -19.54 23.80 -12.20
C LEU A 301 -20.53 24.95 -12.29
N GLU A 302 -20.92 25.56 -11.17
CA GLU A 302 -21.78 26.73 -11.10
C GLU A 302 -21.21 27.89 -11.93
N GLN A 303 -19.94 28.23 -11.74
CA GLN A 303 -19.27 29.28 -12.52
C GLN A 303 -19.18 28.98 -14.03
N ARG A 304 -19.11 27.70 -14.43
CA ARG A 304 -19.15 27.34 -15.85
C ARG A 304 -20.57 27.52 -16.43
N TRP A 305 -21.59 27.11 -15.69
CA TRP A 305 -22.98 27.27 -16.13
C TRP A 305 -23.39 28.75 -16.25
N GLU A 306 -22.96 29.59 -15.32
CA GLU A 306 -23.20 31.05 -15.39
C GLU A 306 -22.49 31.72 -16.58
N LYS A 307 -21.41 31.15 -17.10
CA LYS A 307 -20.64 31.68 -18.25
C LYS A 307 -21.05 31.06 -19.58
N THR A 308 -21.94 30.10 -19.57
CA THR A 308 -22.47 29.50 -20.81
C THR A 308 -23.84 30.12 -21.08
N PRO A 309 -23.98 30.96 -22.16
CA PRO A 309 -25.23 31.63 -22.49
C PRO A 309 -26.35 30.66 -22.87
#